data_77ffe608431fd772c44b57f5aba78c4b
#
_entry.id   77ffe608431fd772c44b57f5aba78c4b
#
_cell.length_a   1.000
_cell.length_b   1.000
_cell.length_c   1.000
_cell.angle_alpha   90.00
_cell.angle_beta   90.00
_cell.angle_gamma   90.00
#
_symmetry.space_group_name_H-M   'P 1'
#
loop_
_entity.id
_entity.type
_entity.pdbx_description
1 polymer ?
#
loop_
_entity_poly.entity_id
_entity_poly.type
_entity_poly.pdbx_seq_one_letter_code
_entity_poly.pdbx_strand_id
1 'polypeptide(L)'
;MSSPPATRPPIVVADSAEGVELLRGTLAGAPFELVGARTLPEARTAVGPRTPLVICGCHFDDGRMYELLRHLKSQVALESIPFLSVRAVAGELEDAMYDSVKIATHVLGGSGFIDLFRWRRLYGEAEAARQFAERVAELARS
;
A
#
# COMPACT_ATOMS: atom_id res chain seq x y z
N MET A 1 22.91 11.32 -26.93
CA MET A 1 21.59 10.78 -26.51
C MET A 1 21.63 10.51 -25.05
N SER A 2 20.77 11.21 -24.32
CA SER A 2 20.72 10.97 -22.89
C SER A 2 20.08 9.62 -22.62
N SER A 3 20.63 8.86 -21.70
CA SER A 3 19.99 7.66 -21.18
C SER A 3 18.61 8.03 -20.66
N PRO A 4 17.59 7.18 -20.81
CA PRO A 4 16.34 7.42 -20.12
C PRO A 4 16.64 7.56 -18.63
N PRO A 5 15.96 8.46 -17.90
CA PRO A 5 16.16 8.54 -16.46
C PRO A 5 15.99 7.15 -15.87
N ALA A 6 16.86 6.80 -14.94
CA ALA A 6 16.77 5.52 -14.27
C ALA A 6 15.32 5.36 -13.78
N THR A 7 14.64 4.34 -14.29
CA THR A 7 13.26 4.07 -13.92
C THR A 7 13.24 3.84 -12.43
N ARG A 8 12.43 4.62 -11.72
CA ARG A 8 12.23 4.37 -10.29
C ARG A 8 11.63 2.98 -10.14
N PRO A 9 12.06 2.19 -9.17
CA PRO A 9 11.40 0.94 -8.90
C PRO A 9 9.91 1.17 -8.63
N PRO A 10 9.04 0.25 -9.04
CA PRO A 10 7.61 0.43 -8.84
C PRO A 10 7.22 0.34 -7.36
N ILE A 11 6.14 1.01 -7.01
CA ILE A 11 5.47 0.81 -5.73
C ILE A 11 4.81 -0.57 -5.78
N VAL A 12 4.98 -1.36 -4.74
CA VAL A 12 4.34 -2.67 -4.64
C VAL A 12 2.96 -2.49 -4.01
N VAL A 13 1.94 -2.95 -4.70
CA VAL A 13 0.55 -2.93 -4.23
C VAL A 13 0.12 -4.36 -3.96
N ALA A 14 0.06 -4.74 -2.70
CA ALA A 14 -0.32 -6.07 -2.25
C ALA A 14 -1.76 -6.06 -1.75
N ASP A 15 -2.66 -6.71 -2.48
CA ASP A 15 -4.08 -6.76 -2.11
C ASP A 15 -4.78 -7.87 -2.90
N SER A 16 -6.08 -8.03 -2.68
CA SER A 16 -6.91 -8.86 -3.54
C SER A 16 -6.89 -8.30 -4.97
N ALA A 17 -7.31 -9.09 -5.95
CA ALA A 17 -7.38 -8.64 -7.33
C ALA A 17 -8.22 -7.35 -7.46
N GLU A 18 -9.37 -7.31 -6.78
CA GLU A 18 -10.24 -6.14 -6.76
C GLU A 18 -9.55 -4.92 -6.14
N GLY A 19 -8.87 -5.12 -5.01
CA GLY A 19 -8.13 -4.06 -4.33
C GLY A 19 -6.99 -3.50 -5.17
N VAL A 20 -6.22 -4.37 -5.83
CA VAL A 20 -5.13 -3.94 -6.73
C VAL A 20 -5.70 -3.08 -7.86
N GLU A 21 -6.76 -3.50 -8.50
CA GLU A 21 -7.37 -2.74 -9.60
C GLU A 21 -7.92 -1.39 -9.13
N LEU A 22 -8.56 -1.36 -7.97
CA LEU A 22 -9.07 -0.11 -7.40
C LEU A 22 -7.94 0.86 -7.09
N LEU A 23 -6.86 0.37 -6.49
CA LEU A 23 -5.70 1.22 -6.18
C LEU A 23 -4.98 1.70 -7.42
N ARG A 24 -4.88 0.87 -8.47
CA ARG A 24 -4.35 1.31 -9.77
C ARG A 24 -5.18 2.46 -10.33
N GLY A 25 -6.51 2.34 -10.30
CA GLY A 25 -7.40 3.40 -10.77
C GLY A 25 -7.26 4.68 -9.95
N THR A 26 -7.18 4.54 -8.64
CA THR A 26 -7.04 5.68 -7.72
C THR A 26 -5.74 6.45 -7.96
N LEU A 27 -4.65 5.75 -8.30
CA LEU A 27 -3.33 6.35 -8.52
C LEU A 27 -3.00 6.57 -10.00
N ALA A 28 -3.97 6.38 -10.90
CA ALA A 28 -3.73 6.44 -12.35
C ALA A 28 -3.16 7.79 -12.83
N GLY A 29 -3.53 8.89 -12.18
CA GLY A 29 -3.02 10.22 -12.52
C GLY A 29 -1.70 10.59 -11.84
N ALA A 30 -1.17 9.75 -10.97
CA ALA A 30 0.05 10.01 -10.23
C ALA A 30 1.28 9.47 -10.97
N PRO A 31 2.46 10.08 -10.77
CA PRO A 31 3.67 9.71 -11.53
C PRO A 31 4.38 8.47 -10.94
N PHE A 32 3.63 7.44 -10.60
CA PHE A 32 4.17 6.21 -10.02
C PHE A 32 3.87 5.02 -10.89
N GLU A 33 4.87 4.16 -11.07
CA GLU A 33 4.63 2.83 -11.59
C GLU A 33 4.22 1.92 -10.43
N LEU A 34 3.27 1.04 -10.67
CA LEU A 34 2.74 0.11 -9.68
C LEU A 34 2.93 -1.32 -10.15
N VAL A 35 3.31 -2.20 -9.25
CA VAL A 35 3.28 -3.64 -9.49
C VAL A 35 2.35 -4.27 -8.46
N GLY A 36 1.41 -5.06 -8.95
CA GLY A 36 0.43 -5.74 -8.10
C GLY A 36 0.95 -7.10 -7.63
N ALA A 37 0.61 -7.44 -6.39
CA ALA A 37 0.86 -8.77 -5.84
C ALA A 37 -0.38 -9.21 -5.08
N ARG A 38 -0.85 -10.43 -5.36
CA ARG A 38 -2.08 -10.93 -4.77
C ARG A 38 -1.86 -12.00 -3.72
N THR A 39 -0.63 -12.50 -3.61
CA THR A 39 -0.26 -13.50 -2.61
C THR A 39 1.01 -13.08 -1.89
N LEU A 40 1.21 -13.62 -0.71
CA LEU A 40 2.41 -13.33 0.08
C LEU A 40 3.70 -13.68 -0.67
N PRO A 41 3.82 -14.86 -1.34
CA PRO A 41 5.00 -15.15 -2.14
C PRO A 41 5.24 -14.16 -3.28
N GLU A 42 4.18 -13.74 -3.98
CA GLU A 42 4.29 -12.72 -5.03
C GLU A 42 4.82 -11.40 -4.47
N ALA A 43 4.29 -10.97 -3.32
CA ALA A 43 4.71 -9.73 -2.69
C ALA A 43 6.17 -9.80 -2.25
N ARG A 44 6.60 -10.91 -1.66
CA ARG A 44 7.99 -11.11 -1.27
C ARG A 44 8.93 -11.04 -2.46
N THR A 45 8.51 -11.59 -3.59
CA THR A 45 9.31 -11.55 -4.82
C THR A 45 9.38 -10.13 -5.40
N ALA A 46 8.27 -9.39 -5.34
CA ALA A 46 8.18 -8.05 -5.91
C ALA A 46 8.96 -6.99 -5.13
N VAL A 47 9.06 -7.13 -3.81
CA VAL A 47 9.73 -6.16 -2.94
C VAL A 47 11.23 -6.36 -2.99
N GLY A 48 11.98 -5.30 -3.25
CA GLY A 48 13.43 -5.29 -3.19
C GLY A 48 13.94 -4.10 -2.38
N PRO A 49 15.27 -4.02 -2.13
CA PRO A 49 15.84 -2.96 -1.30
C PRO A 49 15.58 -1.54 -1.80
N ARG A 50 15.26 -1.38 -3.08
CA ARG A 50 14.99 -0.08 -3.69
C ARG A 50 13.51 0.23 -3.85
N THR A 51 12.63 -0.66 -3.40
CA THR A 51 11.18 -0.42 -3.44
C THR A 51 10.85 0.84 -2.64
N PRO A 52 10.20 1.85 -3.24
CA PRO A 52 9.96 3.12 -2.56
C PRO A 52 8.85 3.05 -1.53
N LEU A 53 7.90 2.12 -1.69
CA LEU A 53 6.74 2.02 -0.82
C LEU A 53 6.05 0.69 -1.06
N VAL A 54 5.54 0.09 0.00
CA VAL A 54 4.61 -1.05 -0.09
C VAL A 54 3.25 -0.57 0.41
N ILE A 55 2.24 -0.71 -0.44
CA ILE A 55 0.83 -0.46 -0.07
C ILE A 55 0.19 -1.82 0.07
N CYS A 56 -0.38 -2.12 1.23
CA CYS A 56 -0.95 -3.43 1.49
C CYS A 56 -2.38 -3.34 1.99
N GLY A 57 -3.29 -4.02 1.32
CA GLY A 57 -4.69 -4.09 1.72
C GLY A 57 -4.88 -4.92 2.98
N CYS A 58 -5.87 -4.53 3.80
CA CYS A 58 -6.20 -5.24 5.04
C CYS A 58 -6.61 -6.69 4.80
N HIS A 59 -7.16 -6.97 3.63
CA HIS A 59 -7.65 -8.30 3.25
C HIS A 59 -6.69 -9.06 2.33
N PHE A 60 -5.45 -8.57 2.25
CA PHE A 60 -4.42 -9.18 1.41
C PHE A 60 -4.22 -10.64 1.79
N ASP A 61 -4.32 -11.52 0.78
CA ASP A 61 -4.02 -12.96 0.88
C ASP A 61 -4.57 -13.59 2.17
N ASP A 62 -5.89 -13.51 2.35
CA ASP A 62 -6.59 -14.05 3.51
C ASP A 62 -6.08 -13.52 4.85
N GLY A 63 -5.76 -12.23 4.89
CA GLY A 63 -5.35 -11.56 6.13
C GLY A 63 -3.86 -11.65 6.43
N ARG A 64 -3.02 -11.88 5.44
CA ARG A 64 -1.57 -12.01 5.62
C ARG A 64 -0.81 -10.68 5.57
N MET A 65 -1.52 -9.56 5.68
CA MET A 65 -0.89 -8.24 5.69
C MET A 65 0.21 -8.12 6.75
N TYR A 66 -0.05 -8.59 7.97
CA TYR A 66 0.92 -8.49 9.05
C TYR A 66 2.14 -9.40 8.83
N GLU A 67 1.95 -10.53 8.17
CA GLU A 67 3.08 -11.39 7.81
C GLU A 67 4.01 -10.69 6.84
N LEU A 68 3.45 -9.97 5.86
CA LEU A 68 4.25 -9.19 4.93
C LEU A 68 5.00 -8.07 5.66
N LEU A 69 4.32 -7.34 6.53
CA LEU A 69 4.95 -6.27 7.30
C LEU A 69 6.09 -6.81 8.16
N ARG A 70 5.88 -7.91 8.87
CA ARG A 70 6.93 -8.54 9.66
C ARG A 70 8.10 -9.00 8.80
N HIS A 71 7.82 -9.55 7.63
CA HIS A 71 8.87 -9.95 6.68
C HIS A 71 9.77 -8.76 6.34
N LEU A 72 9.19 -7.62 6.00
CA LEU A 72 9.96 -6.42 5.67
C LEU A 72 10.79 -5.95 6.86
N LYS A 73 10.19 -5.88 8.05
CA LYS A 73 10.85 -5.35 9.25
C LYS A 73 11.89 -6.29 9.82
N SER A 74 11.87 -7.57 9.48
CA SER A 74 12.85 -8.55 9.94
C SER A 74 14.12 -8.58 9.09
N GLN A 75 14.19 -7.85 7.99
CA GLN A 75 15.34 -7.87 7.08
C GLN A 75 15.99 -6.49 6.99
N VAL A 76 17.28 -6.45 7.27
CA VAL A 76 18.05 -5.20 7.26
C VAL A 76 17.91 -4.45 5.94
N ALA A 77 17.91 -5.17 4.83
CA ALA A 77 17.81 -4.56 3.50
C ALA A 77 16.42 -3.97 3.19
N LEU A 78 15.38 -4.35 3.92
CA LEU A 78 13.99 -3.98 3.65
C LEU A 78 13.34 -3.19 4.77
N GLU A 79 13.95 -3.13 5.94
CA GLU A 79 13.30 -2.58 7.14
C GLU A 79 12.95 -1.10 7.06
N SER A 80 13.64 -0.35 6.23
CA SER A 80 13.39 1.09 6.07
C SER A 80 12.34 1.41 5.00
N ILE A 81 11.85 0.41 4.27
CA ILE A 81 10.82 0.63 3.26
C ILE A 81 9.51 1.03 3.94
N PRO A 82 8.91 2.18 3.57
CA PRO A 82 7.61 2.56 4.13
C PRO A 82 6.54 1.52 3.80
N PHE A 83 5.66 1.26 4.75
CA PHE A 83 4.56 0.31 4.59
C PHE A 83 3.26 1.01 4.96
N LEU A 84 2.37 1.15 4.00
CA LEU A 84 1.06 1.76 4.19
C LEU A 84 -0.01 0.68 4.12
N SER A 85 -0.73 0.48 5.22
CA SER A 85 -1.89 -0.40 5.18
C SER A 85 -3.12 0.39 4.71
N VAL A 86 -4.00 -0.26 3.95
CA VAL A 86 -5.14 0.40 3.35
C VAL A 86 -6.38 -0.52 3.36
N ARG A 87 -7.54 0.10 3.59
CA ARG A 87 -8.82 -0.53 3.29
C ARG A 87 -9.29 0.05 1.97
N ALA A 88 -9.12 -0.70 0.89
CA ALA A 88 -9.49 -0.24 -0.45
C ALA A 88 -10.93 -0.61 -0.80
N VAL A 89 -11.34 -1.83 -0.46
CA VAL A 89 -12.67 -2.35 -0.78
C VAL A 89 -13.47 -2.63 0.48
N ALA A 90 -14.78 -2.74 0.34
CA ALA A 90 -15.65 -3.12 1.44
C ALA A 90 -15.25 -4.53 1.94
N GLY A 91 -15.17 -4.69 3.23
CA GLY A 91 -14.88 -5.96 3.87
C GLY A 91 -15.99 -6.36 4.83
N GLU A 92 -15.82 -7.51 5.47
CA GLU A 92 -16.79 -8.02 6.45
C GLU A 92 -16.72 -7.30 7.79
N LEU A 93 -15.61 -6.58 8.05
CA LEU A 93 -15.43 -5.86 9.31
C LEU A 93 -16.18 -4.54 9.31
N GLU A 94 -16.73 -4.19 10.46
CA GLU A 94 -17.33 -2.87 10.66
C GLU A 94 -16.26 -1.78 10.71
N ASP A 95 -16.64 -0.54 10.40
CA ASP A 95 -15.70 0.59 10.36
C ASP A 95 -14.87 0.73 11.65
N ALA A 96 -15.50 0.53 12.81
CA ALA A 96 -14.82 0.65 14.09
C ALA A 96 -13.68 -0.37 14.28
N MET A 97 -13.76 -1.51 13.62
CA MET A 97 -12.74 -2.56 13.75
C MET A 97 -11.44 -2.22 13.01
N TYR A 98 -11.49 -1.26 12.07
CA TYR A 98 -10.29 -0.82 11.38
C TYR A 98 -9.38 0.05 12.24
N ASP A 99 -9.86 0.56 13.36
CA ASP A 99 -9.00 1.24 14.34
C ASP A 99 -7.95 0.29 14.90
N SER A 100 -8.31 -0.98 15.07
CA SER A 100 -7.36 -2.02 15.50
C SER A 100 -6.26 -2.25 14.46
N VAL A 101 -6.62 -2.18 13.18
CA VAL A 101 -5.65 -2.31 12.08
C VAL A 101 -4.65 -1.16 12.12
N LYS A 102 -5.13 0.05 12.36
CA LYS A 102 -4.28 1.24 12.47
C LYS A 102 -3.26 1.09 13.59
N ILE A 103 -3.72 0.66 14.76
CA ILE A 103 -2.87 0.46 15.93
C ILE A 103 -1.83 -0.64 15.67
N ALA A 104 -2.27 -1.79 15.16
CA ALA A 104 -1.39 -2.92 14.90
C ALA A 104 -0.34 -2.58 13.84
N THR A 105 -0.72 -1.87 12.79
CA THR A 105 0.21 -1.42 11.75
C THR A 105 1.31 -0.55 12.34
N HIS A 106 0.94 0.39 13.19
CA HIS A 106 1.90 1.28 13.86
C HIS A 106 2.85 0.49 14.77
N VAL A 107 2.31 -0.39 15.61
CA VAL A 107 3.10 -1.20 16.55
C VAL A 107 4.10 -2.08 15.82
N LEU A 108 3.75 -2.60 14.66
CA LEU A 108 4.64 -3.45 13.86
C LEU A 108 5.62 -2.66 12.99
N GLY A 109 5.63 -1.33 13.09
CA GLY A 109 6.58 -0.49 12.38
C GLY A 109 6.11 0.01 11.02
N GLY A 110 4.82 -0.13 10.70
CA GLY A 110 4.26 0.43 9.48
C GLY A 110 4.13 1.95 9.54
N SER A 111 4.04 2.58 8.38
CA SER A 111 4.01 4.04 8.23
C SER A 111 2.62 4.64 8.50
N GLY A 112 1.57 3.85 8.45
CA GLY A 112 0.22 4.31 8.72
C GLY A 112 -0.84 3.42 8.10
N PHE A 113 -2.09 3.82 8.32
CA PHE A 113 -3.27 3.17 7.77
C PHE A 113 -4.20 4.21 7.17
N ILE A 114 -4.72 3.93 5.99
CA ILE A 114 -5.71 4.79 5.33
C ILE A 114 -6.95 3.95 5.03
N ASP A 115 -8.10 4.42 5.48
CA ASP A 115 -9.39 3.84 5.12
C ASP A 115 -9.91 4.54 3.86
N LEU A 116 -9.39 4.11 2.71
CA LEU A 116 -9.75 4.71 1.42
C LEU A 116 -11.22 4.48 1.08
N PHE A 117 -11.75 3.32 1.43
CA PHE A 117 -13.17 3.03 1.23
C PHE A 117 -14.05 4.07 1.95
N ARG A 118 -13.71 4.38 3.20
CA ARG A 118 -14.42 5.40 3.98
C ARG A 118 -14.21 6.80 3.41
N TRP A 119 -12.99 7.15 3.01
CA TRP A 119 -12.70 8.44 2.40
C TRP A 119 -13.53 8.68 1.14
N ARG A 120 -13.70 7.64 0.31
CA ARG A 120 -14.52 7.76 -0.91
C ARG A 120 -15.98 8.04 -0.59
N ARG A 121 -16.51 7.45 0.49
CA ARG A 121 -17.87 7.73 0.94
C ARG A 121 -18.03 9.13 1.51
N LEU A 122 -17.03 9.62 2.25
CA LEU A 122 -17.09 10.93 2.91
C LEU A 122 -16.79 12.09 1.99
N TYR A 123 -15.81 11.93 1.10
CA TYR A 123 -15.28 13.04 0.30
C TYR A 123 -15.55 12.91 -1.19
N GLY A 124 -16.06 11.78 -1.66
CA GLY A 124 -16.20 11.46 -3.07
C GLY A 124 -14.91 10.89 -3.66
N GLU A 125 -15.03 10.25 -4.82
CA GLU A 125 -13.91 9.56 -5.46
C GLU A 125 -12.74 10.49 -5.82
N ALA A 126 -13.04 11.64 -6.43
CA ALA A 126 -11.97 12.54 -6.89
C ALA A 126 -11.14 13.10 -5.75
N GLU A 127 -11.78 13.56 -4.68
CA GLU A 127 -11.07 14.14 -3.54
C GLU A 127 -10.34 13.07 -2.74
N ALA A 128 -10.94 11.89 -2.56
CA ALA A 128 -10.28 10.78 -1.90
C ALA A 128 -9.03 10.35 -2.67
N ALA A 129 -9.12 10.27 -3.99
CA ALA A 129 -7.98 9.92 -4.84
C ALA A 129 -6.86 10.97 -4.74
N ARG A 130 -7.22 12.25 -4.72
CA ARG A 130 -6.24 13.33 -4.59
C ARG A 130 -5.48 13.25 -3.26
N GLN A 131 -6.21 13.10 -2.16
CA GLN A 131 -5.61 12.99 -0.83
C GLN A 131 -4.75 11.74 -0.69
N PHE A 132 -5.23 10.63 -1.24
CA PHE A 132 -4.49 9.38 -1.21
C PHE A 132 -3.18 9.48 -2.00
N ALA A 133 -3.23 10.05 -3.20
CA ALA A 133 -2.04 10.25 -4.03
C ALA A 133 -1.02 11.16 -3.36
N GLU A 134 -1.46 12.21 -2.67
CA GLU A 134 -0.55 13.08 -1.88
C GLU A 134 0.15 12.29 -0.79
N ARG A 135 -0.57 11.48 -0.05
CA ARG A 135 0.02 10.69 1.03
C ARG A 135 1.00 9.64 0.50
N VAL A 136 0.65 8.99 -0.59
CA VAL A 136 1.53 8.04 -1.26
C VAL A 136 2.81 8.73 -1.71
N ALA A 137 2.70 9.92 -2.30
CA ALA A 137 3.86 10.70 -2.73
C ALA A 137 4.78 11.05 -1.56
N GLU A 138 4.22 11.47 -0.43
CA GLU A 138 5.00 11.78 0.76
C GLU A 138 5.79 10.57 1.26
N LEU A 139 5.13 9.41 1.35
CA LEU A 139 5.77 8.19 1.83
C LEU A 139 6.83 7.67 0.86
N ALA A 140 6.55 7.72 -0.43
CA ALA A 140 7.48 7.21 -1.44
C ALA A 140 8.74 8.05 -1.57
N ARG A 141 8.73 9.30 -1.10
CA ARG A 141 9.89 10.19 -1.12
C ARG A 141 10.78 10.10 0.11
N SER A 142 10.32 9.43 1.14
CA SER A 142 11.04 9.32 2.42
C SER A 142 12.34 8.54 2.30
#